data_be7e7566b257d7af85c4c70b2ff6a34b
#
_entry.id   be7e7566b257d7af85c4c70b2ff6a34b
#
_cell.length_a   1.000
_cell.length_b   1.000
_cell.length_c   1.000
_cell.angle_alpha   90.00
_cell.angle_beta   90.00
_cell.angle_gamma   90.00
#
_symmetry.space_group_name_H-M   'P 1'
#
loop_
_entity.id
_entity.type
_entity.pdbx_description
1 polymer ?
#
loop_
_entity_poly.entity_id
_entity_poly.type
_entity_poly.pdbx_seq_one_letter_code
_entity_poly.pdbx_strand_id
1 'polypeptide(L)'
;KSGNRPEWMILKVLPILPPDLRPLVPLDGGRFATSDLNDLYRRVINRNNRLQRLLDLNAPEIIVRNEKRMLQKSVDALLDNGRRGRAVTGSNKRPLKSLADMIKGKQGRFRQNLLGKRVDYSGRSVIVVGPTLKLHQCGLPKKMALELFKPFVFGRLQHLELANTIKLAKRMVEREEPEVWDILDEVIREHPVMLNR
;
A
#
# COMPACT_ATOMS: atom_id res chain seq x y z
N LYS A 1 -33.94 2.28 -22.75
CA LYS A 1 -33.31 3.56 -23.17
C LYS A 1 -31.85 3.70 -22.74
N SER A 2 -31.40 3.00 -21.66
CA SER A 2 -30.03 3.07 -21.15
C SER A 2 -29.03 2.18 -21.90
N GLY A 3 -29.47 1.28 -22.79
CA GLY A 3 -28.62 0.31 -23.47
C GLY A 3 -28.08 -0.83 -22.59
N ASN A 4 -28.33 -0.81 -21.29
CA ASN A 4 -27.91 -1.87 -20.39
C ASN A 4 -28.80 -3.10 -20.49
N ARG A 5 -28.16 -4.26 -20.56
CA ARG A 5 -28.85 -5.55 -20.65
C ARG A 5 -28.79 -6.28 -19.31
N PRO A 6 -29.92 -6.78 -18.76
CA PRO A 6 -29.94 -7.48 -17.48
C PRO A 6 -29.04 -8.72 -17.42
N GLU A 7 -28.87 -9.42 -18.55
CA GLU A 7 -28.01 -10.60 -18.65
C GLU A 7 -26.53 -10.33 -18.36
N TRP A 8 -26.07 -9.07 -18.46
CA TRP A 8 -24.70 -8.68 -18.09
C TRP A 8 -24.42 -8.80 -16.60
N MET A 9 -25.43 -8.90 -15.76
CA MET A 9 -25.28 -9.15 -14.32
C MET A 9 -24.79 -10.59 -14.02
N ILE A 10 -24.91 -11.50 -14.99
CA ILE A 10 -24.44 -12.87 -14.86
C ILE A 10 -23.02 -12.96 -15.43
N LEU A 11 -22.04 -13.18 -14.53
CA LEU A 11 -20.66 -13.31 -14.92
C LEU A 11 -20.41 -14.71 -15.54
N LYS A 12 -20.03 -14.75 -16.80
CA LYS A 12 -19.57 -15.97 -17.50
C LYS A 12 -18.06 -16.14 -17.38
N VAL A 13 -17.33 -15.04 -17.35
CA VAL A 13 -15.88 -15.00 -17.24
C VAL A 13 -15.52 -14.05 -16.09
N LEU A 14 -14.67 -14.51 -15.17
CA LEU A 14 -14.14 -13.71 -14.08
C LEU A 14 -12.84 -13.04 -14.51
N PRO A 15 -12.71 -11.71 -14.36
CA PRO A 15 -11.45 -11.02 -14.58
C PRO A 15 -10.43 -11.41 -13.51
N ILE A 16 -9.20 -11.64 -13.92
CA ILE A 16 -8.09 -11.98 -13.02
C ILE A 16 -7.13 -10.79 -12.96
N LEU A 17 -6.78 -10.40 -11.74
CA LEU A 17 -5.80 -9.35 -11.50
C LEU A 17 -4.40 -9.81 -11.98
N PRO A 18 -3.59 -8.96 -12.63
CA PRO A 18 -2.23 -9.29 -13.02
C PRO A 18 -1.38 -9.77 -11.84
N PRO A 19 -0.41 -10.68 -12.05
CA PRO A 19 0.43 -11.25 -10.98
C PRO A 19 1.19 -10.20 -10.17
N ASP A 20 1.67 -9.13 -10.80
CA ASP A 20 2.42 -8.06 -10.13
C ASP A 20 1.58 -7.31 -9.07
N LEU A 21 0.27 -7.28 -9.24
CA LEU A 21 -0.64 -6.66 -8.28
C LEU A 21 -1.08 -7.60 -7.14
N ARG A 22 -0.71 -8.89 -7.23
CA ARG A 22 -0.95 -9.92 -6.20
C ARG A 22 0.30 -10.78 -6.00
N PRO A 23 1.43 -10.18 -5.62
CA PRO A 23 2.74 -10.83 -5.66
C PRO A 23 2.83 -12.02 -4.71
N LEU A 24 3.68 -12.96 -5.10
CA LEU A 24 4.14 -14.08 -4.29
C LEU A 24 5.62 -13.84 -3.98
N VAL A 25 5.94 -13.49 -2.75
CA VAL A 25 7.29 -13.13 -2.33
C VAL A 25 7.91 -14.25 -1.51
N PRO A 26 9.07 -14.79 -1.90
CA PRO A 26 9.81 -15.75 -1.08
C PRO A 26 10.32 -15.06 0.19
N LEU A 27 10.19 -15.73 1.31
CA LEU A 27 10.76 -15.34 2.60
C LEU A 27 11.92 -16.28 2.94
N ASP A 28 12.79 -15.81 3.83
CA ASP A 28 13.86 -16.63 4.39
C ASP A 28 13.28 -17.90 5.03
N GLY A 29 13.93 -19.05 4.80
CA GLY A 29 13.44 -20.36 5.27
C GLY A 29 12.44 -21.07 4.36
N GLY A 30 12.39 -20.75 3.06
CA GLY A 30 11.60 -21.46 2.05
C GLY A 30 10.07 -21.25 2.14
N ARG A 31 9.63 -20.28 2.93
CA ARG A 31 8.21 -19.88 3.03
C ARG A 31 7.90 -18.76 2.04
N PHE A 32 6.65 -18.69 1.61
CA PHE A 32 6.19 -17.62 0.73
C PHE A 32 5.17 -16.73 1.45
N ALA A 33 5.36 -15.41 1.34
CA ALA A 33 4.32 -14.46 1.63
C ALA A 33 3.48 -14.23 0.37
N THR A 34 2.18 -14.41 0.49
CA THR A 34 1.26 -14.27 -0.64
C THR A 34 0.15 -13.27 -0.31
N SER A 35 -0.37 -12.62 -1.36
CA SER A 35 -1.56 -11.79 -1.25
C SER A 35 -2.79 -12.67 -0.90
N ASP A 36 -3.68 -12.16 -0.06
CA ASP A 36 -4.95 -12.81 0.27
C ASP A 36 -5.79 -13.13 -0.98
N LEU A 37 -5.65 -12.32 -2.05
CA LEU A 37 -6.34 -12.54 -3.32
C LEU A 37 -5.95 -13.87 -3.99
N ASN A 38 -4.70 -14.30 -3.88
CA ASN A 38 -4.26 -15.58 -4.44
C ASN A 38 -5.00 -16.76 -3.80
N ASP A 39 -5.26 -16.70 -2.49
CA ASP A 39 -6.03 -17.73 -1.80
C ASP A 39 -7.51 -17.72 -2.22
N LEU A 40 -8.09 -16.54 -2.41
CA LEU A 40 -9.46 -16.40 -2.89
C LEU A 40 -9.62 -16.90 -4.34
N TYR A 41 -8.69 -16.57 -5.25
CA TYR A 41 -8.69 -17.11 -6.62
C TYR A 41 -8.53 -18.63 -6.62
N ARG A 42 -7.61 -19.16 -5.82
CA ARG A 42 -7.41 -20.61 -5.70
C ARG A 42 -8.69 -21.31 -5.25
N ARG A 43 -9.45 -20.75 -4.31
CA ARG A 43 -10.73 -21.29 -3.85
C ARG A 43 -11.76 -21.33 -4.96
N VAL A 44 -11.86 -20.26 -5.77
CA VAL A 44 -12.78 -20.21 -6.91
C VAL A 44 -12.41 -21.27 -7.94
N ILE A 45 -11.14 -21.38 -8.33
CA ILE A 45 -10.66 -22.36 -9.29
C ILE A 45 -10.93 -23.79 -8.82
N ASN A 46 -10.60 -24.10 -7.57
CA ASN A 46 -10.82 -25.45 -7.01
C ASN A 46 -12.30 -25.83 -6.97
N ARG A 47 -13.19 -24.89 -6.64
CA ARG A 47 -14.64 -25.12 -6.67
C ARG A 47 -15.16 -25.29 -8.07
N ASN A 48 -14.68 -24.49 -9.00
CA ASN A 48 -15.05 -24.62 -10.42
C ASN A 48 -14.61 -25.97 -10.99
N ASN A 49 -13.36 -26.38 -10.77
CA ASN A 49 -12.85 -27.67 -11.23
C ASN A 49 -13.62 -28.86 -10.62
N ARG A 50 -13.98 -28.73 -9.33
CA ARG A 50 -14.80 -29.76 -8.67
C ARG A 50 -16.19 -29.83 -9.25
N LEU A 51 -16.84 -28.69 -9.52
CA LEU A 51 -18.15 -28.64 -10.15
C LEU A 51 -18.10 -29.27 -11.55
N GLN A 52 -17.11 -28.94 -12.36
CA GLN A 52 -16.88 -29.51 -13.67
C GLN A 52 -16.82 -31.04 -13.61
N ARG A 53 -15.97 -31.56 -12.72
CA ARG A 53 -15.82 -33.02 -12.52
C ARG A 53 -17.13 -33.69 -12.07
N LEU A 54 -17.93 -33.06 -11.21
CA LEU A 54 -19.22 -33.59 -10.80
C LEU A 54 -20.24 -33.62 -11.94
N LEU A 55 -20.20 -32.64 -12.83
CA LEU A 55 -21.04 -32.61 -14.04
C LEU A 55 -20.62 -33.71 -15.03
N ASP A 56 -19.33 -33.89 -15.26
CA ASP A 56 -18.79 -34.92 -16.15
C ASP A 56 -19.11 -36.34 -15.68
N LEU A 57 -19.17 -36.54 -14.36
CA LEU A 57 -19.54 -37.81 -13.74
C LEU A 57 -21.06 -38.03 -13.56
N ASN A 58 -21.90 -37.13 -14.07
CA ASN A 58 -23.35 -37.17 -13.89
C ASN A 58 -23.76 -37.39 -12.43
N ALA A 59 -23.12 -36.69 -11.49
CA ALA A 59 -23.40 -36.83 -10.06
C ALA A 59 -24.85 -36.44 -9.71
N PRO A 60 -25.42 -36.94 -8.60
CA PRO A 60 -26.77 -36.60 -8.16
C PRO A 60 -26.99 -35.07 -8.08
N GLU A 61 -28.15 -34.61 -8.53
CA GLU A 61 -28.49 -33.20 -8.63
C GLU A 61 -28.31 -32.41 -7.32
N ILE A 62 -28.58 -33.04 -6.18
CA ILE A 62 -28.43 -32.45 -4.85
C ILE A 62 -26.97 -32.03 -4.59
N ILE A 63 -25.99 -32.86 -5.01
CA ILE A 63 -24.57 -32.62 -4.85
C ILE A 63 -24.14 -31.48 -5.80
N VAL A 64 -24.58 -31.55 -7.06
CA VAL A 64 -24.28 -30.51 -8.06
C VAL A 64 -24.84 -29.15 -7.62
N ARG A 65 -26.07 -29.10 -7.14
CA ARG A 65 -26.69 -27.88 -6.62
C ARG A 65 -25.94 -27.29 -5.43
N ASN A 66 -25.49 -28.16 -4.53
CA ASN A 66 -24.67 -27.70 -3.40
C ASN A 66 -23.31 -27.14 -3.84
N GLU A 67 -22.64 -27.77 -4.79
CA GLU A 67 -21.34 -27.26 -5.30
C GLU A 67 -21.51 -25.96 -6.09
N LYS A 68 -22.59 -25.80 -6.88
CA LYS A 68 -22.94 -24.50 -7.51
C LYS A 68 -23.09 -23.40 -6.46
N ARG A 69 -23.76 -23.68 -5.34
CA ARG A 69 -23.91 -22.74 -4.23
C ARG A 69 -22.57 -22.43 -3.57
N MET A 70 -21.67 -23.40 -3.43
CA MET A 70 -20.34 -23.20 -2.87
C MET A 70 -19.43 -22.39 -3.81
N LEU A 71 -19.55 -22.60 -5.12
CA LEU A 71 -18.86 -21.78 -6.13
C LEU A 71 -19.33 -20.33 -6.04
N GLN A 72 -20.64 -20.09 -6.00
CA GLN A 72 -21.21 -18.74 -5.83
C GLN A 72 -20.66 -18.05 -4.58
N LYS A 73 -20.60 -18.74 -3.44
CA LYS A 73 -20.03 -18.21 -2.20
C LYS A 73 -18.53 -17.85 -2.35
N SER A 74 -17.79 -18.64 -3.11
CA SER A 74 -16.36 -18.34 -3.36
C SER A 74 -16.18 -17.10 -4.23
N VAL A 75 -17.05 -16.90 -5.22
CA VAL A 75 -17.04 -15.68 -6.06
C VAL A 75 -17.49 -14.47 -5.25
N ASP A 76 -18.53 -14.59 -4.42
CA ASP A 76 -18.99 -13.52 -3.54
C ASP A 76 -17.87 -13.09 -2.57
N ALA A 77 -17.12 -14.06 -2.01
CA ALA A 77 -15.97 -13.76 -1.15
C ALA A 77 -14.81 -13.11 -1.89
N LEU A 78 -14.57 -13.44 -3.14
CA LEU A 78 -13.54 -12.78 -3.97
C LEU A 78 -13.89 -11.31 -4.22
N LEU A 79 -15.15 -11.02 -4.53
CA LEU A 79 -15.61 -9.67 -4.84
C LEU A 79 -15.72 -8.79 -3.59
N ASP A 80 -16.42 -9.27 -2.55
CA ASP A 80 -16.65 -8.51 -1.31
C ASP A 80 -16.83 -9.48 -0.12
N ASN A 81 -15.72 -9.86 0.49
CA ASN A 81 -15.71 -10.84 1.59
C ASN A 81 -16.41 -10.29 2.84
N GLY A 82 -17.35 -11.08 3.36
CA GLY A 82 -18.09 -10.72 4.57
C GLY A 82 -19.38 -9.91 4.32
N ARG A 83 -19.68 -9.55 3.09
CA ARG A 83 -20.94 -8.85 2.75
C ARG A 83 -22.17 -9.76 2.93
N ARG A 84 -22.05 -11.04 2.60
CA ARG A 84 -23.12 -12.06 2.74
C ARG A 84 -22.71 -13.14 3.73
N GLY A 85 -23.02 -12.94 4.99
CA GLY A 85 -22.78 -13.91 6.04
C GLY A 85 -21.35 -13.88 6.59
N ARG A 86 -20.91 -15.01 7.12
CA ARG A 86 -19.59 -15.12 7.76
C ARG A 86 -18.46 -14.99 6.76
N ALA A 87 -17.53 -14.06 7.01
CA ALA A 87 -16.37 -13.85 6.18
C ALA A 87 -15.45 -15.09 6.11
N VAL A 88 -14.88 -15.32 4.94
CA VAL A 88 -13.84 -16.33 4.74
C VAL A 88 -12.56 -15.86 5.42
N THR A 89 -11.98 -16.72 6.26
CA THR A 89 -10.79 -16.42 7.05
C THR A 89 -9.58 -17.22 6.59
N GLY A 90 -8.39 -16.65 6.80
CA GLY A 90 -7.12 -17.33 6.63
C GLY A 90 -6.74 -18.22 7.84
N SER A 91 -5.51 -18.74 7.85
CA SER A 91 -4.95 -19.58 8.92
C SER A 91 -5.01 -18.90 10.30
N ASN A 92 -4.81 -17.59 10.36
CA ASN A 92 -4.80 -16.81 11.60
C ASN A 92 -6.20 -16.30 12.01
N LYS A 93 -7.27 -16.93 11.54
CA LYS A 93 -8.67 -16.51 11.78
C LYS A 93 -9.00 -15.08 11.35
N ARG A 94 -8.06 -14.37 10.70
CA ARG A 94 -8.27 -13.04 10.14
C ARG A 94 -9.09 -13.15 8.84
N PRO A 95 -10.10 -12.28 8.62
CA PRO A 95 -10.81 -12.20 7.34
C PRO A 95 -9.83 -11.92 6.19
N LEU A 96 -9.98 -12.65 5.09
CA LEU A 96 -9.19 -12.42 3.87
C LEU A 96 -9.63 -11.13 3.19
N LYS A 97 -8.66 -10.36 2.69
CA LYS A 97 -8.88 -9.10 2.01
C LYS A 97 -9.37 -9.33 0.58
N SER A 98 -10.59 -8.93 0.29
CA SER A 98 -11.23 -9.08 -1.01
C SER A 98 -10.89 -7.96 -1.99
N LEU A 99 -11.36 -8.06 -3.25
CA LEU A 99 -11.18 -7.00 -4.26
C LEU A 99 -11.82 -5.67 -3.82
N ALA A 100 -13.00 -5.72 -3.21
CA ALA A 100 -13.64 -4.53 -2.67
C ALA A 100 -12.80 -3.86 -1.57
N ASP A 101 -12.15 -4.64 -0.71
CA ASP A 101 -11.29 -4.13 0.37
C ASP A 101 -9.99 -3.50 -0.15
N MET A 102 -9.56 -3.83 -1.37
CA MET A 102 -8.44 -3.17 -2.04
C MET A 102 -8.77 -1.74 -2.46
N ILE A 103 -10.04 -1.41 -2.61
CA ILE A 103 -10.53 -0.11 -3.10
C ILE A 103 -11.10 0.71 -1.95
N LYS A 104 -11.91 0.09 -1.09
CA LYS A 104 -12.62 0.72 0.03
C LYS A 104 -11.73 0.99 1.25
N GLY A 105 -12.23 1.88 2.08
CA GLY A 105 -11.72 2.10 3.44
C GLY A 105 -10.42 2.87 3.51
N LYS A 106 -9.88 2.96 4.72
CA LYS A 106 -8.70 3.77 5.05
C LYS A 106 -7.42 3.26 4.38
N GLN A 107 -7.33 1.94 4.18
CA GLN A 107 -6.21 1.26 3.53
C GLN A 107 -6.48 0.92 2.05
N GLY A 108 -7.61 1.36 1.52
CA GLY A 108 -7.97 1.18 0.12
C GLY A 108 -7.23 2.14 -0.80
N ARG A 109 -7.27 1.82 -2.08
CA ARG A 109 -6.53 2.55 -3.12
C ARG A 109 -6.89 4.04 -3.18
N PHE A 110 -8.16 4.38 -3.01
CA PHE A 110 -8.59 5.78 -3.04
C PHE A 110 -7.97 6.60 -1.91
N ARG A 111 -8.12 6.18 -0.66
CA ARG A 111 -7.66 6.96 0.49
C ARG A 111 -6.15 6.87 0.73
N GLN A 112 -5.51 5.78 0.36
CA GLN A 112 -4.10 5.55 0.65
C GLN A 112 -3.17 6.03 -0.47
N ASN A 113 -3.60 5.98 -1.73
CA ASN A 113 -2.72 6.21 -2.87
C ASN A 113 -3.19 7.29 -3.85
N LEU A 114 -4.50 7.62 -3.90
CA LEU A 114 -5.06 8.59 -4.85
C LEU A 114 -5.32 9.95 -4.20
N LEU A 115 -6.05 10.00 -3.08
CA LEU A 115 -6.35 11.24 -2.37
C LEU A 115 -5.15 11.82 -1.61
N GLY A 116 -4.15 11.00 -1.36
CA GLY A 116 -2.90 11.40 -0.72
C GLY A 116 -1.85 10.31 -0.92
N LYS A 117 -0.60 10.73 -1.09
CA LYS A 117 0.56 9.84 -1.24
C LYS A 117 1.60 10.18 -0.18
N ARG A 118 2.44 9.21 0.15
CA ARG A 118 3.66 9.48 0.90
C ARG A 118 4.62 10.21 -0.03
N VAL A 119 5.21 11.28 0.49
CA VAL A 119 6.17 12.10 -0.24
C VAL A 119 7.52 12.06 0.46
N ASP A 120 8.58 12.25 -0.32
CA ASP A 120 9.94 12.38 0.20
C ASP A 120 10.10 13.71 0.94
N TYR A 121 11.17 13.83 1.71
CA TYR A 121 11.49 15.03 2.52
C TYR A 121 10.35 15.45 3.45
N SER A 122 9.71 14.48 4.06
CA SER A 122 8.67 14.66 5.06
C SER A 122 8.96 13.84 6.31
N GLY A 123 8.55 14.36 7.46
CA GLY A 123 8.78 13.71 8.75
C GLY A 123 7.58 13.85 9.66
N ARG A 124 7.56 13.10 10.76
CA ARG A 124 6.54 13.15 11.78
C ARG A 124 7.18 13.15 13.16
N SER A 125 6.74 14.06 14.02
CA SER A 125 7.23 14.16 15.39
C SER A 125 6.13 14.60 16.33
N VAL A 126 6.42 14.56 17.60
CA VAL A 126 5.53 15.08 18.67
C VAL A 126 5.60 16.61 18.67
N ILE A 127 4.46 17.24 18.89
CA ILE A 127 4.34 18.70 18.99
C ILE A 127 4.31 19.09 20.47
N VAL A 128 5.19 20.03 20.83
CA VAL A 128 5.27 20.60 22.18
C VAL A 128 5.22 22.12 22.13
N VAL A 129 4.96 22.74 23.25
CA VAL A 129 4.95 24.21 23.37
C VAL A 129 6.37 24.77 23.28
N GLY A 130 6.53 25.83 22.49
CA GLY A 130 7.79 26.59 22.37
C GLY A 130 7.60 28.05 22.78
N PRO A 131 7.70 28.40 24.10
CA PRO A 131 7.34 29.74 24.62
C PRO A 131 8.25 30.85 24.06
N THR A 132 9.45 30.52 23.64
CA THR A 132 10.43 31.47 23.09
C THR A 132 10.32 31.71 21.60
N LEU A 133 9.50 30.91 20.88
CA LEU A 133 9.36 31.01 19.45
C LEU A 133 8.30 32.04 19.03
N LYS A 134 8.55 32.74 17.94
CA LYS A 134 7.58 33.65 17.32
C LYS A 134 6.49 32.84 16.57
N LEU A 135 5.36 33.48 16.26
CA LEU A 135 4.22 32.84 15.60
C LEU A 135 4.53 32.15 14.27
N HIS A 136 5.51 32.64 13.55
CA HIS A 136 5.95 32.10 12.26
C HIS A 136 7.15 31.13 12.38
N GLN A 137 7.57 30.81 13.58
CA GLN A 137 8.73 29.96 13.82
C GLN A 137 8.31 28.61 14.41
N CYS A 138 9.01 27.57 14.02
CA CYS A 138 8.92 26.24 14.64
C CYS A 138 10.33 25.71 14.92
N GLY A 139 10.47 24.96 16.00
CA GLY A 139 11.72 24.27 16.34
C GLY A 139 11.69 22.84 15.81
N LEU A 140 12.68 22.45 15.06
CA LEU A 140 12.85 21.09 14.55
C LEU A 140 14.07 20.41 15.17
N PRO A 141 14.03 19.08 15.43
CA PRO A 141 15.24 18.34 15.77
C PRO A 141 16.28 18.44 14.65
N LYS A 142 17.53 18.71 14.99
CA LYS A 142 18.63 18.93 14.03
C LYS A 142 18.74 17.81 13.00
N LYS A 143 18.70 16.55 13.41
CA LYS A 143 18.80 15.40 12.52
C LYS A 143 17.61 15.29 11.56
N MET A 144 16.40 15.63 12.03
CA MET A 144 15.22 15.69 11.18
C MET A 144 15.34 16.81 10.15
N ALA A 145 15.79 17.99 10.57
CA ALA A 145 16.02 19.12 9.67
C ALA A 145 17.04 18.76 8.57
N LEU A 146 18.14 18.11 8.93
CA LEU A 146 19.14 17.67 7.97
C LEU A 146 18.57 16.73 6.90
N GLU A 147 17.67 15.80 7.28
CA GLU A 147 17.04 14.88 6.35
C GLU A 147 16.02 15.60 5.43
N LEU A 148 15.25 16.55 5.99
CA LEU A 148 14.27 17.33 5.22
C LEU A 148 14.92 18.25 4.18
N PHE A 149 16.02 18.90 4.53
CA PHE A 149 16.72 19.86 3.68
C PHE A 149 17.90 19.29 2.89
N LYS A 150 18.06 17.97 2.90
CA LYS A 150 19.14 17.24 2.25
C LYS A 150 19.50 17.69 0.83
N PRO A 151 18.55 17.88 -0.10
CA PRO A 151 18.85 18.34 -1.45
C PRO A 151 19.46 19.73 -1.50
N PHE A 152 18.94 20.64 -0.67
CA PHE A 152 19.43 22.02 -0.61
C PHE A 152 20.84 22.09 0.00
N VAL A 153 21.11 21.30 1.03
CA VAL A 153 22.43 21.16 1.62
C VAL A 153 23.44 20.62 0.59
N PHE A 154 23.06 19.61 -0.21
CA PHE A 154 23.92 19.10 -1.26
C PHE A 154 24.24 20.18 -2.32
N GLY A 155 23.22 20.91 -2.77
CA GLY A 155 23.41 22.00 -3.72
C GLY A 155 24.33 23.11 -3.17
N ARG A 156 24.17 23.46 -1.89
CA ARG A 156 24.99 24.50 -1.26
C ARG A 156 26.43 24.07 -1.05
N LEU A 157 26.67 22.80 -0.62
CA LEU A 157 28.00 22.20 -0.51
C LEU A 157 28.76 22.21 -1.85
N GLN A 158 28.06 21.96 -2.96
CA GLN A 158 28.67 22.02 -4.29
C GLN A 158 28.95 23.48 -4.72
N HIS A 159 28.02 24.38 -4.44
CA HIS A 159 28.19 25.81 -4.79
C HIS A 159 29.35 26.47 -4.03
N LEU A 160 29.60 26.07 -2.80
CA LEU A 160 30.70 26.53 -1.97
C LEU A 160 32.04 25.79 -2.25
N GLU A 161 32.07 24.92 -3.28
CA GLU A 161 33.20 24.08 -3.66
C GLU A 161 33.76 23.18 -2.55
N LEU A 162 33.02 22.99 -1.47
CA LEU A 162 33.38 22.08 -0.37
C LEU A 162 33.25 20.61 -0.78
N ALA A 163 32.37 20.34 -1.75
CA ALA A 163 32.18 19.01 -2.31
C ALA A 163 32.14 19.05 -3.84
N ASN A 164 33.19 18.57 -4.48
CA ASN A 164 33.30 18.54 -5.96
C ASN A 164 32.35 17.51 -6.61
N THR A 165 31.80 16.59 -5.84
CA THR A 165 30.89 15.55 -6.33
C THR A 165 29.74 15.30 -5.35
N ILE A 166 28.56 14.96 -5.90
CA ILE A 166 27.37 14.59 -5.09
C ILE A 166 27.70 13.43 -4.15
N LYS A 167 28.57 12.50 -4.56
CA LYS A 167 29.00 11.37 -3.73
C LYS A 167 29.79 11.81 -2.49
N LEU A 168 30.62 12.86 -2.63
CA LEU A 168 31.35 13.46 -1.52
C LEU A 168 30.40 14.21 -0.60
N ALA A 169 29.52 15.07 -1.15
CA ALA A 169 28.51 15.78 -0.38
C ALA A 169 27.63 14.83 0.46
N LYS A 170 27.18 13.72 -0.14
CA LYS A 170 26.43 12.70 0.57
C LYS A 170 27.21 12.11 1.75
N ARG A 171 28.46 11.83 1.58
CA ARG A 171 29.34 11.26 2.61
C ARG A 171 29.58 12.26 3.75
N MET A 172 29.77 13.55 3.45
CA MET A 172 29.89 14.62 4.46
C MET A 172 28.63 14.74 5.30
N VAL A 173 27.47 14.72 4.66
CA VAL A 173 26.17 14.77 5.35
C VAL A 173 25.94 13.52 6.21
N GLU A 174 26.31 12.31 5.74
CA GLU A 174 26.21 11.06 6.52
C GLU A 174 27.16 11.05 7.72
N ARG A 175 28.29 11.74 7.65
CA ARG A 175 29.25 11.90 8.76
C ARG A 175 28.89 13.04 9.72
N GLU A 176 27.87 13.80 9.41
CA GLU A 176 27.43 14.94 10.22
C GLU A 176 28.59 15.94 10.50
N GLU A 177 29.39 16.26 9.47
CA GLU A 177 30.54 17.16 9.59
C GLU A 177 30.12 18.56 10.06
N PRO A 178 30.94 19.30 10.83
CA PRO A 178 30.55 20.60 11.42
C PRO A 178 30.11 21.62 10.35
N GLU A 179 30.76 21.65 9.20
CA GLU A 179 30.45 22.55 8.07
C GLU A 179 29.03 22.33 7.52
N VAL A 180 28.53 21.09 7.62
CA VAL A 180 27.16 20.74 7.18
C VAL A 180 26.11 21.42 8.07
N TRP A 181 26.38 21.61 9.36
CA TRP A 181 25.47 22.28 10.29
C TRP A 181 25.39 23.77 10.03
N ASP A 182 26.50 24.42 9.69
CA ASP A 182 26.55 25.84 9.36
C ASP A 182 25.76 26.11 8.07
N ILE A 183 25.95 25.27 7.07
CA ILE A 183 25.19 25.32 5.80
C ILE A 183 23.70 25.05 6.06
N LEU A 184 23.35 24.11 6.94
CA LEU A 184 21.97 23.83 7.28
C LEU A 184 21.29 25.06 7.91
N ASP A 185 21.97 25.79 8.77
CA ASP A 185 21.45 27.02 9.39
C ASP A 185 21.19 28.12 8.35
N GLU A 186 22.05 28.24 7.34
CA GLU A 186 21.85 29.16 6.21
C GLU A 186 20.63 28.75 5.37
N VAL A 187 20.53 27.47 5.00
CA VAL A 187 19.44 26.93 4.17
C VAL A 187 18.08 27.06 4.84
N ILE A 188 17.98 26.83 6.15
CA ILE A 188 16.73 26.93 6.91
C ILE A 188 16.16 28.35 6.90
N ARG A 189 17.00 29.38 6.83
CA ARG A 189 16.55 30.77 6.79
C ARG A 189 15.84 31.12 5.49
N GLU A 190 16.24 30.48 4.39
CA GLU A 190 15.70 30.74 3.05
C GLU A 190 14.48 29.85 2.72
N HIS A 191 14.38 28.69 3.36
CA HIS A 191 13.38 27.67 2.99
C HIS A 191 12.42 27.37 4.15
N PRO A 192 11.15 27.79 4.06
CA PRO A 192 10.15 27.49 5.07
C PRO A 192 9.69 26.02 5.01
N VAL A 193 9.23 25.49 6.12
CA VAL A 193 8.59 24.17 6.22
C VAL A 193 7.08 24.31 6.28
N MET A 194 6.37 23.32 5.74
CA MET A 194 4.92 23.21 5.88
C MET A 194 4.59 22.27 7.04
N LEU A 195 3.86 22.79 8.01
CA LEU A 195 3.37 22.01 9.15
C LEU A 195 1.91 21.60 8.90
N ASN A 196 1.60 20.34 9.19
CA ASN A 196 0.25 19.81 9.17
C ASN A 196 -0.09 19.16 10.51
N ARG A 197 -1.16 19.62 11.11
CA ARG A 197 -1.68 19.10 12.38
C ARG A 197 -3.02 18.40 12.20
#